data_18571c628b2cd6bf4bb401064c685e1d
#
_entry.id   18571c628b2cd6bf4bb401064c685e1d
#
_cell.length_a   1.000
_cell.length_b   1.000
_cell.length_c   1.000
_cell.angle_alpha   90.00
_cell.angle_beta   90.00
_cell.angle_gamma   90.00
#
_symmetry.space_group_name_H-M   'P 1'
#
loop_
_entity.id
_entity.type
_entity.pdbx_description
1 polymer ?
#
loop_
_entity_poly.entity_id
_entity_poly.type
_entity_poly.pdbx_seq_one_letter_code
_entity_poly.pdbx_strand_id
1 'polypeptide(L)' 'MQRLFSVGEAAEVLRISPWTVRTYIGSGKLSPVRIGRRVLLEEEELERFVATAKSVPSVSSVT' A
#
# COMPACT_ATOMS: atom_id res chain seq x y z
N MET A 1 1.37 6.01 -18.24
CA MET A 1 1.56 4.74 -17.56
C MET A 1 1.94 4.97 -16.11
N GLN A 2 1.36 4.23 -15.23
CA GLN A 2 1.63 4.41 -13.82
C GLN A 2 2.93 3.76 -13.40
N ARG A 3 3.53 4.30 -12.36
CA ARG A 3 4.72 3.69 -11.80
C ARG A 3 4.35 2.43 -11.03
N LEU A 4 5.26 1.49 -11.06
CA LEU A 4 5.10 0.26 -10.29
C LEU A 4 6.18 0.24 -9.21
N PHE A 5 5.77 -0.18 -8.02
CA PHE A 5 6.69 -0.27 -6.88
C PHE A 5 6.78 -1.71 -6.44
N SER A 6 7.98 -2.13 -6.10
CA SER A 6 8.14 -3.41 -5.44
C SER A 6 7.59 -3.32 -4.02
N VAL A 7 7.46 -4.48 -3.37
CA VAL A 7 7.01 -4.50 -1.97
C VAL A 7 7.93 -3.64 -1.11
N GLY A 8 9.23 -3.75 -1.31
CA GLY A 8 10.18 -2.96 -0.53
C GLY A 8 10.05 -1.47 -0.79
N GLU A 9 9.89 -1.11 -2.08
CA GLU A 9 9.73 0.29 -2.41
C GLU A 9 8.43 0.86 -1.86
N ALA A 10 7.35 0.10 -1.95
CA ALA A 10 6.07 0.53 -1.40
C ALA A 10 6.17 0.72 0.10
N ALA A 11 6.89 -0.16 0.77
CA ALA A 11 7.07 -0.04 2.21
C ALA A 11 7.77 1.27 2.55
N GLU A 12 8.77 1.65 1.77
CA GLU A 12 9.47 2.91 2.00
C GLU A 12 8.56 4.10 1.77
N VAL A 13 7.76 4.05 0.72
CA VAL A 13 6.82 5.13 0.44
C VAL A 13 5.81 5.29 1.56
N LEU A 14 5.30 4.17 2.06
CA LEU A 14 4.29 4.19 3.10
C LEU A 14 4.89 4.29 4.49
N ARG A 15 6.20 4.20 4.61
CA ARG A 15 6.90 4.30 5.89
C ARG A 15 6.52 3.17 6.84
N ILE A 16 6.36 1.99 6.31
CA ILE A 16 6.04 0.80 7.08
C ILE A 16 6.99 -0.32 6.66
N SER A 17 6.97 -1.44 7.36
CA SER A 17 7.87 -2.54 7.03
C SER A 17 7.36 -3.30 5.80
N PRO A 18 8.26 -3.94 5.05
CA PRO A 18 7.83 -4.80 3.95
C PRO A 18 6.91 -5.92 4.39
N TRP A 19 7.12 -6.43 5.60
CA TRP A 19 6.25 -7.47 6.13
C TRP A 19 4.81 -6.94 6.27
N THR A 20 4.67 -5.70 6.72
CA THR A 20 3.35 -5.09 6.86
C THR A 20 2.68 -4.92 5.51
N VAL A 21 3.46 -4.53 4.48
CA VAL A 21 2.91 -4.43 3.13
C VAL A 21 2.38 -5.78 2.68
N ARG A 22 3.14 -6.84 2.92
CA ARG A 22 2.70 -8.18 2.53
C ARG A 22 1.45 -8.60 3.28
N THR A 23 1.35 -8.23 4.54
CA THR A 23 0.16 -8.53 5.32
C THR A 23 -1.06 -7.83 4.72
N TYR A 24 -0.90 -6.58 4.32
CA TYR A 24 -2.01 -5.85 3.70
C TYR A 24 -2.40 -6.44 2.36
N ILE A 25 -1.43 -6.93 1.59
CA ILE A 25 -1.73 -7.62 0.34
C ILE A 25 -2.53 -8.90 0.63
N GLY A 26 -2.09 -9.66 1.62
CA GLY A 26 -2.77 -10.90 1.97
C GLY A 26 -4.16 -10.69 2.50
N SER A 27 -4.41 -9.58 3.17
CA SER A 27 -5.72 -9.30 3.74
C SER A 27 -6.66 -8.59 2.77
N GLY A 28 -6.18 -8.24 1.58
CA GLY A 28 -7.00 -7.57 0.59
C GLY A 28 -7.02 -6.06 0.69
N LYS A 29 -6.26 -5.48 1.61
CA LYS A 29 -6.23 -4.03 1.73
C LYS A 29 -5.44 -3.38 0.61
N LEU A 30 -4.48 -4.08 0.06
CA LEU A 30 -3.70 -3.63 -1.09
C LEU A 30 -3.82 -4.68 -2.18
N SER A 31 -4.13 -4.22 -3.39
CA SER A 31 -4.31 -5.11 -4.54
C SER A 31 -3.04 -5.08 -5.37
N PRO A 32 -2.29 -6.17 -5.43
CA PRO A 32 -1.03 -6.18 -6.15
C PRO A 32 -1.22 -6.46 -7.64
N VAL A 33 -0.22 -6.08 -8.40
CA VAL A 33 -0.08 -6.50 -9.80
C VAL A 33 0.97 -7.59 -9.82
N ARG A 34 0.64 -8.71 -10.41
CA ARG A 34 1.59 -9.82 -10.49
C ARG A 34 2.10 -9.93 -11.91
N ILE A 35 3.41 -9.82 -12.06
CA ILE A 35 4.07 -9.93 -13.35
C ILE A 35 5.12 -11.02 -13.21
N GLY A 36 4.86 -12.15 -13.86
CA GLY A 36 5.72 -13.30 -13.68
C GLY A 36 5.73 -13.70 -12.22
N ARG A 37 6.92 -13.67 -11.61
CA ARG A 37 7.05 -13.99 -10.20
C ARG A 37 7.09 -12.77 -9.30
N ARG A 38 6.97 -11.59 -9.92
CA ARG A 38 7.10 -10.36 -9.16
C ARG A 38 5.74 -9.88 -8.69
N VAL A 39 5.72 -9.37 -7.49
CA VAL A 39 4.54 -8.75 -6.91
C VAL A 39 4.84 -7.26 -6.83
N LEU A 40 4.02 -6.47 -7.51
CA LEU A 40 4.24 -5.03 -7.61
C LEU A 40 2.97 -4.31 -7.21
N LEU A 41 3.11 -3.04 -6.87
CA LEU A 41 1.97 -2.20 -6.51
C LEU A 41 1.99 -0.96 -7.37
N GLU A 42 0.82 -0.59 -7.89
CA GLU A 42 0.71 0.61 -8.70
C GLU A 42 0.69 1.85 -7.82
N GLU A 43 1.22 2.93 -8.35
CA GLU A 43 1.22 4.20 -7.63
C GLU A 43 -0.18 4.60 -7.21
N GLU A 44 -1.14 4.44 -8.11
CA GLU A 44 -2.53 4.78 -7.81
C GLU A 44 -3.08 3.95 -6.65
N GLU A 45 -2.67 2.69 -6.59
CA GLU A 45 -3.12 1.83 -5.49
C GLU A 45 -2.59 2.33 -4.15
N LEU A 46 -1.33 2.76 -4.13
CA LEU A 46 -0.76 3.29 -2.90
C LEU A 46 -1.45 4.59 -2.51
N GLU A 47 -1.75 5.43 -3.48
CA GLU A 47 -2.45 6.67 -3.21
C GLU A 47 -3.84 6.43 -2.64
N ARG A 48 -4.54 5.45 -3.21
CA ARG A 48 -5.87 5.10 -2.74
C ARG A 48 -5.82 4.57 -1.31
N PHE A 49 -4.84 3.76 -1.02
CA PHE A 49 -4.67 3.21 0.32
C PHE A 49 -4.44 4.33 1.34
N VAL A 50 -3.57 5.27 1.00
CA VAL A 50 -3.29 6.39 1.88
C VAL A 50 -4.53 7.26 2.06
N ALA A 51 -5.26 7.51 0.98
CA ALA A 51 -6.47 8.32 1.06
C ALA A 51 -7.51 7.67 1.97
N THR A 52 -7.65 6.35 1.86
CA THR A 52 -8.57 5.62 2.72
C THR A 52 -8.16 5.73 4.18
N ALA A 53 -6.87 5.61 4.45
CA ALA A 53 -6.37 5.73 5.81
C ALA A 53 -6.61 7.13 6.38
N LYS A 54 -6.45 8.15 5.53
CA LYS A 54 -6.64 9.52 5.98
C LYS A 54 -8.10 9.84 6.27
N SER A 55 -9.01 9.10 5.66
CA SER A 55 -10.43 9.41 5.84
C SER A 55 -11.04 8.70 7.03
N VAL A 56 -10.25 7.98 7.82
CA VAL A 56 -10.75 7.36 9.04
C VAL A 56 -11.14 8.47 10.00
N PRO A 57 -12.41 8.55 10.34
CA PRO A 57 -12.89 9.74 11.07
C PRO A 57 -12.41 9.80 12.50
N SER A 58 -12.18 8.73 13.06
CA SER A 58 -11.90 8.82 14.43
C SER A 58 -10.56 9.30 14.74
N VAL A 59 -10.04 9.37 14.08
CA VAL A 59 -8.85 9.62 14.51
C VAL A 59 -8.63 10.71 15.05
N SER A 60 -9.08 10.76 15.03
CA SER A 60 -8.76 11.36 15.48
C SER A 60 -8.48 12.01 16.03
N SER A 61 -8.59 12.19 15.99
CA SER A 61 -8.35 12.73 16.38
C SER A 61 -7.98 13.04 17.25
N VAL A 62 -7.95 12.89 17.56
CA VAL A 62 -7.65 13.11 18.40
C VAL A 62 -6.82 13.34 18.87
N THR A 63 -6.55 13.42 18.90
CA THR A 63 -5.77 13.61 19.40
C THR A 63 -5.40 14.12 19.56
#